data_5b4de81b28fd7dc3c8eb5e31496819d2
#
_entry.id   5b4de81b28fd7dc3c8eb5e31496819d2
#
_cell.length_a   1.000
_cell.length_b   1.000
_cell.length_c   1.000
_cell.angle_alpha   90.00
_cell.angle_beta   90.00
_cell.angle_gamma   90.00
#
_symmetry.space_group_name_H-M   'P 1'
#
loop_
_entity.id
_entity.type
_entity.pdbx_description
1 polymer ?
#
loop_
_entity_poly.entity_id
_entity_poly.type
_entity_poly.pdbx_seq_one_letter_code
_entity_poly.pdbx_strand_id
1 'polypeptide(L)'
;GKYPSIKAESECDLLLAVGVRFSDRATGDLNEYTKKCMTVHIDIDRAEIGKNVSPDVSLWGDVKEILTKILEELPEERHPEGVSELEGYKNEMILPAPKPYGPEAIIEEVHKHCTEDTVVATDVGQHQMWTMQFYPFEKPHTLLTSGGLGTMGYGLGAAIGGCIAARGRRTVLFTGDGSFGMNLNEMATAVSQELPITIVIFDNDVLGMVRQWQTIFYDCHYSQTILDRKTDFPALAKAF
;
A
#
# COMPACT_ATOMS: atom_id res chain seq x y z
N GLY A 1 7.58 2.84 -2.15
CA GLY A 1 7.05 4.21 -2.18
C GLY A 1 7.22 4.83 -3.57
N LYS A 2 6.55 5.96 -3.80
CA LYS A 2 6.76 6.72 -5.05
C LYS A 2 8.10 7.46 -4.97
N TYR A 3 8.80 7.60 -6.09
CA TYR A 3 10.10 8.27 -6.16
C TYR A 3 10.12 9.66 -5.48
N PRO A 4 9.16 10.57 -5.73
CA PRO A 4 9.16 11.87 -5.07
C PRO A 4 9.11 11.79 -3.54
N SER A 5 8.36 10.84 -2.98
CA SER A 5 8.26 10.65 -1.54
C SER A 5 9.57 10.11 -0.95
N ILE A 6 10.20 9.14 -1.62
CA ILE A 6 11.50 8.60 -1.19
C ILE A 6 12.57 9.70 -1.22
N LYS A 7 12.58 10.51 -2.29
CA LYS A 7 13.54 11.60 -2.43
C LYS A 7 13.33 12.67 -1.37
N ALA A 8 12.10 13.12 -1.15
CA ALA A 8 11.75 14.09 -0.11
C ALA A 8 12.18 13.61 1.29
N GLU A 9 11.93 12.32 1.58
CA GLU A 9 12.34 11.70 2.84
C GLU A 9 13.86 11.62 3.00
N SER A 10 14.60 11.35 1.92
CA SER A 10 16.07 11.26 1.95
C SER A 10 16.78 12.61 2.01
N GLU A 11 16.12 13.69 1.63
CA GLU A 11 16.69 15.04 1.55
C GLU A 11 16.14 16.01 2.60
N CYS A 12 15.15 15.61 3.41
CA CYS A 12 14.58 16.46 4.45
C CYS A 12 15.60 16.77 5.56
N ASP A 13 15.46 17.94 6.15
CA ASP A 13 16.19 18.38 7.33
C ASP A 13 15.46 18.03 8.64
N LEU A 14 14.14 17.84 8.58
CA LEU A 14 13.28 17.40 9.67
C LEU A 14 12.34 16.30 9.23
N LEU A 15 12.38 15.16 9.94
CA LEU A 15 11.45 14.04 9.77
C LEU A 15 10.48 13.98 10.95
N LEU A 16 9.23 14.31 10.71
CA LEU A 16 8.15 14.11 11.67
C LEU A 16 7.51 12.74 11.46
N ALA A 17 7.92 11.77 12.26
CA ALA A 17 7.46 10.38 12.20
C ALA A 17 6.27 10.17 13.15
N VAL A 18 5.09 9.93 12.61
CA VAL A 18 3.82 9.80 13.34
C VAL A 18 3.26 8.39 13.19
N GLY A 19 3.23 7.63 14.30
CA GLY A 19 2.73 6.25 14.30
C GLY A 19 3.55 5.31 13.41
N VAL A 20 4.86 5.53 13.31
CA VAL A 20 5.77 4.82 12.41
C VAL A 20 6.67 3.87 13.20
N ARG A 21 6.61 2.59 12.90
CA ARG A 21 7.49 1.59 13.54
C ARG A 21 8.89 1.46 12.92
N PHE A 22 9.21 2.23 11.90
CA PHE A 22 10.51 2.19 11.20
C PHE A 22 10.95 0.76 10.82
N SER A 23 10.07 0.04 10.11
CA SER A 23 10.42 -1.29 9.64
C SER A 23 11.47 -1.23 8.53
N ASP A 24 12.30 -2.24 8.43
CA ASP A 24 13.34 -2.40 7.40
C ASP A 24 12.82 -2.25 5.96
N ARG A 25 11.55 -2.61 5.74
CA ARG A 25 10.86 -2.44 4.45
C ARG A 25 10.59 -0.98 4.08
N ALA A 26 10.46 -0.11 5.08
CA ALA A 26 10.25 1.32 4.90
C ALA A 26 11.57 2.08 4.89
N THR A 27 12.49 1.72 5.78
CA THR A 27 13.72 2.49 6.02
C THR A 27 14.90 2.04 5.15
N GLY A 28 14.94 0.77 4.73
CA GLY A 28 16.14 0.20 4.14
C GLY A 28 17.27 0.14 5.17
N ASP A 29 18.46 0.63 4.82
CA ASP A 29 19.61 0.69 5.74
C ASP A 29 19.39 1.78 6.79
N LEU A 30 19.17 1.35 8.03
CA LEU A 30 18.97 2.25 9.17
C LEU A 30 20.14 3.20 9.43
N ASN A 31 21.36 2.79 9.05
CA ASN A 31 22.55 3.63 9.24
C ASN A 31 22.56 4.83 8.29
N GLU A 32 21.81 4.78 7.21
CA GLU A 32 21.72 5.87 6.23
C GLU A 32 20.42 6.67 6.35
N TYR A 33 19.36 6.06 6.90
CA TYR A 33 17.99 6.55 6.83
C TYR A 33 17.78 7.93 7.46
N THR A 34 18.32 8.18 8.65
CA THR A 34 18.12 9.45 9.38
C THR A 34 19.40 10.28 9.55
N LYS A 35 20.46 9.97 8.81
CA LYS A 35 21.77 10.63 8.98
C LYS A 35 21.75 12.14 8.75
N LYS A 36 20.82 12.64 7.97
CA LYS A 36 20.82 14.03 7.48
C LYS A 36 19.73 14.88 8.07
N CYS A 37 18.81 14.31 8.85
CA CYS A 37 17.64 15.02 9.36
C CYS A 37 17.50 14.88 10.86
N MET A 38 16.92 15.90 11.49
CA MET A 38 16.39 15.79 12.84
C MET A 38 15.13 14.92 12.81
N THR A 39 15.01 13.98 13.74
CA THR A 39 13.87 13.05 13.78
C THR A 39 13.02 13.32 15.03
N VAL A 40 11.76 13.65 14.81
CA VAL A 40 10.73 13.73 15.85
C VAL A 40 9.83 12.52 15.73
N HIS A 41 9.75 11.68 16.78
CA HIS A 41 8.93 10.47 16.77
C HIS A 41 7.74 10.62 17.72
N ILE A 42 6.54 10.54 17.16
CA ILE A 42 5.27 10.59 17.89
C ILE A 42 4.62 9.21 17.79
N ASP A 43 4.40 8.55 18.92
CA ASP A 43 3.70 7.27 18.94
C ASP A 43 2.90 7.11 20.23
N ILE A 44 1.78 6.40 20.14
CA ILE A 44 0.97 6.03 21.31
C ILE A 44 1.55 4.82 22.03
N ASP A 45 2.29 3.97 21.32
CA ASP A 45 3.01 2.84 21.89
C ASP A 45 4.44 3.24 22.26
N ARG A 46 4.68 3.37 23.57
CA ARG A 46 6.00 3.72 24.08
C ARG A 46 7.10 2.72 23.68
N ALA A 47 6.73 1.48 23.39
CA ALA A 47 7.70 0.45 23.01
C ALA A 47 8.21 0.60 21.56
N GLU A 48 7.51 1.34 20.71
CA GLU A 48 7.96 1.62 19.35
C GLU A 48 8.93 2.83 19.30
N ILE A 49 8.84 3.75 20.27
CA ILE A 49 9.72 4.93 20.31
C ILE A 49 11.17 4.54 20.57
N GLY A 50 12.05 4.86 19.63
CA GLY A 50 13.48 4.58 19.74
C GLY A 50 13.88 3.12 19.53
N LYS A 51 12.96 2.26 19.11
CA LYS A 51 13.21 0.83 18.90
C LYS A 51 14.16 0.55 17.74
N ASN A 52 13.90 1.13 16.58
CA ASN A 52 14.67 0.91 15.36
C ASN A 52 15.48 2.16 14.96
N VAL A 53 14.92 3.34 15.15
CA VAL A 53 15.56 4.63 14.90
C VAL A 53 15.57 5.41 16.21
N SER A 54 16.74 5.92 16.61
CA SER A 54 16.87 6.78 17.78
C SER A 54 16.43 8.20 17.40
N PRO A 55 15.28 8.71 17.87
CA PRO A 55 14.83 10.05 17.52
C PRO A 55 15.56 11.11 18.34
N ASP A 56 15.69 12.31 17.78
CA ASP A 56 16.20 13.49 18.52
C ASP A 56 15.16 13.98 19.54
N VAL A 57 13.88 13.89 19.18
CA VAL A 57 12.75 14.24 20.05
C VAL A 57 11.72 13.13 20.05
N SER A 58 11.28 12.74 21.25
CA SER A 58 10.27 11.70 21.47
C SER A 58 9.02 12.30 22.10
N LEU A 59 7.86 12.06 21.49
CA LEU A 59 6.58 12.50 22.01
C LEU A 59 5.65 11.29 22.16
N TRP A 60 5.38 10.88 23.38
CA TRP A 60 4.51 9.76 23.70
C TRP A 60 3.09 10.23 24.00
N GLY A 61 2.10 9.74 23.24
CA GLY A 61 0.70 10.06 23.45
C GLY A 61 -0.16 9.95 22.20
N ASP A 62 -1.41 10.36 22.33
CA ASP A 62 -2.34 10.43 21.20
C ASP A 62 -1.89 11.50 20.20
N VAL A 63 -1.83 11.11 18.93
CA VAL A 63 -1.33 11.97 17.86
C VAL A 63 -2.17 13.22 17.66
N LYS A 64 -3.50 13.12 17.83
CA LYS A 64 -4.39 14.27 17.67
C LYS A 64 -4.10 15.33 18.75
N GLU A 65 -3.93 14.89 20.00
CA GLU A 65 -3.63 15.79 21.11
C GLU A 65 -2.27 16.45 20.93
N ILE A 66 -1.24 15.66 20.53
CA ILE A 66 0.12 16.17 20.33
C ILE A 66 0.17 17.16 19.17
N LEU A 67 -0.37 16.79 18.00
CA LEU A 67 -0.38 17.68 16.83
C LEU A 67 -1.19 18.95 17.07
N THR A 68 -2.30 18.88 17.82
CA THR A 68 -3.07 20.07 18.17
C THR A 68 -2.21 21.06 18.96
N LYS A 69 -1.47 20.57 19.97
CA LYS A 69 -0.57 21.44 20.76
C LYS A 69 0.59 21.99 19.94
N ILE A 70 1.17 21.17 19.03
CA ILE A 70 2.21 21.64 18.13
C ILE A 70 1.69 22.79 17.25
N LEU A 71 0.49 22.62 16.69
CA LEU A 71 -0.13 23.65 15.84
C LEU A 71 -0.44 24.96 16.59
N GLU A 72 -0.76 24.90 17.88
CA GLU A 72 -0.98 26.09 18.71
C GLU A 72 0.31 26.91 18.93
N GLU A 73 1.46 26.26 18.90
CA GLU A 73 2.77 26.88 19.14
C GLU A 73 3.51 27.26 17.84
N LEU A 74 3.10 26.70 16.68
CA LEU A 74 3.74 27.00 15.41
C LEU A 74 3.29 28.37 14.88
N PRO A 75 4.24 29.19 14.38
CA PRO A 75 3.89 30.43 13.70
C PRO A 75 3.13 30.15 12.41
N GLU A 76 2.27 31.07 11.99
CA GLU A 76 1.58 31.02 10.69
C GLU A 76 2.55 31.35 9.54
N GLU A 77 3.58 30.57 9.38
CA GLU A 77 4.54 30.71 8.28
C GLU A 77 4.22 29.70 7.17
N ARG A 78 4.41 30.14 5.94
CA ARG A 78 4.26 29.28 4.75
C ARG A 78 5.58 29.17 4.04
N HIS A 79 5.95 27.94 3.67
CA HIS A 79 7.19 27.64 2.95
C HIS A 79 6.86 27.17 1.51
N PRO A 80 6.50 28.10 0.59
CA PRO A 80 6.11 27.74 -0.78
C PRO A 80 7.26 27.10 -1.57
N GLU A 81 8.49 27.37 -1.17
CA GLU A 81 9.70 26.82 -1.79
C GLU A 81 9.75 25.30 -1.65
N GLY A 82 9.43 24.74 -0.49
CA GLY A 82 9.40 23.30 -0.27
C GLY A 82 8.32 22.58 -1.11
N VAL A 83 7.18 23.24 -1.33
CA VAL A 83 6.12 22.70 -2.22
C VAL A 83 6.62 22.67 -3.66
N SER A 84 7.28 23.73 -4.12
CA SER A 84 7.87 23.81 -5.46
C SER A 84 8.95 22.74 -5.68
N GLU A 85 9.76 22.48 -4.67
CA GLU A 85 10.80 21.44 -4.71
C GLU A 85 10.18 20.04 -4.85
N LEU A 86 9.14 19.72 -4.07
CA LEU A 86 8.41 18.45 -4.18
C LEU A 86 7.76 18.25 -5.55
N GLU A 87 7.27 19.32 -6.17
CA GLU A 87 6.77 19.28 -7.55
C GLU A 87 7.91 19.01 -8.55
N GLY A 88 9.08 19.57 -8.30
CA GLY A 88 10.30 19.27 -9.07
C GLY A 88 10.61 17.77 -9.07
N TYR A 89 10.57 17.12 -7.92
CA TYR A 89 10.81 15.68 -7.79
C TYR A 89 9.82 14.81 -8.58
N LYS A 90 8.56 15.26 -8.73
CA LYS A 90 7.58 14.55 -9.58
C LYS A 90 8.00 14.58 -11.05
N ASN A 91 8.61 15.66 -11.51
CA ASN A 91 9.07 15.82 -12.88
C ASN A 91 10.37 15.07 -13.19
N GLU A 92 11.17 14.77 -12.18
CA GLU A 92 12.41 13.97 -12.31
C GLU A 92 12.13 12.48 -12.52
N MET A 93 10.94 12.01 -12.16
CA MET A 93 10.58 10.60 -12.25
C MET A 93 10.31 10.20 -13.71
N ILE A 94 11.31 9.61 -14.34
CA ILE A 94 11.14 8.98 -15.65
C ILE A 94 10.68 7.55 -15.44
N LEU A 95 9.37 7.33 -15.51
CA LEU A 95 8.83 5.96 -15.60
C LEU A 95 9.01 5.43 -17.03
N PRO A 96 9.41 4.16 -17.20
CA PRO A 96 9.32 3.54 -18.51
C PRO A 96 7.87 3.59 -19.00
N ALA A 97 7.66 3.73 -20.31
CA ALA A 97 6.33 3.74 -20.88
C ALA A 97 5.51 2.52 -20.39
N PRO A 98 4.25 2.71 -19.97
CA PRO A 98 3.42 1.61 -19.53
C PRO A 98 3.36 0.52 -20.59
N LYS A 99 3.61 -0.72 -20.22
CA LYS A 99 3.44 -1.84 -21.14
C LYS A 99 1.93 -2.06 -21.39
N PRO A 100 1.50 -2.27 -22.64
CA PRO A 100 0.13 -2.70 -22.89
C PRO A 100 -0.18 -3.94 -22.03
N TYR A 101 -1.29 -3.92 -21.32
CA TYR A 101 -1.69 -4.96 -20.37
C TYR A 101 -0.74 -5.15 -19.17
N GLY A 102 0.15 -4.19 -18.89
CA GLY A 102 0.93 -4.17 -17.65
C GLY A 102 0.05 -3.82 -16.44
N PRO A 103 0.54 -4.09 -15.21
CA PRO A 103 -0.23 -3.83 -13.98
C PRO A 103 -0.70 -2.37 -13.86
N GLU A 104 0.13 -1.42 -14.25
CA GLU A 104 -0.19 0.01 -14.29
C GLU A 104 -1.40 0.28 -15.18
N ALA A 105 -1.35 -0.17 -16.44
CA ALA A 105 -2.42 0.03 -17.40
C ALA A 105 -3.74 -0.61 -16.96
N ILE A 106 -3.68 -1.79 -16.33
CA ILE A 106 -4.87 -2.48 -15.79
C ILE A 106 -5.48 -1.66 -14.65
N ILE A 107 -4.66 -1.19 -13.71
CA ILE A 107 -5.12 -0.42 -12.55
C ILE A 107 -5.70 0.91 -12.97
N GLU A 108 -5.04 1.61 -13.90
CA GLU A 108 -5.54 2.87 -14.47
C GLU A 108 -6.86 2.68 -15.21
N GLU A 109 -7.00 1.59 -15.98
CA GLU A 109 -8.25 1.30 -16.68
C GLU A 109 -9.38 1.04 -15.70
N VAL A 110 -9.15 0.24 -14.66
CA VAL A 110 -10.15 0.01 -13.60
C VAL A 110 -10.52 1.32 -12.91
N HIS A 111 -9.52 2.18 -12.62
CA HIS A 111 -9.76 3.46 -11.96
C HIS A 111 -10.68 4.37 -12.76
N LYS A 112 -10.61 4.41 -14.10
CA LYS A 112 -11.51 5.21 -14.96
C LYS A 112 -12.99 4.88 -14.76
N HIS A 113 -13.30 3.69 -14.24
CA HIS A 113 -14.66 3.25 -13.94
C HIS A 113 -15.02 3.38 -12.45
N CYS A 114 -14.14 4.01 -11.66
CA CYS A 114 -14.31 4.23 -10.23
C CYS A 114 -14.62 5.70 -9.93
N THR A 115 -15.05 5.94 -8.70
CA THR A 115 -15.24 7.28 -8.14
C THR A 115 -14.25 7.50 -7.00
N GLU A 116 -14.07 8.73 -6.56
CA GLU A 116 -13.14 9.08 -5.46
C GLU A 116 -13.43 8.35 -4.14
N ASP A 117 -14.68 7.91 -3.93
CA ASP A 117 -15.12 7.19 -2.75
C ASP A 117 -15.24 5.66 -2.95
N THR A 118 -14.77 5.13 -4.08
CA THR A 118 -14.69 3.68 -4.31
C THR A 118 -13.86 3.01 -3.24
N VAL A 119 -14.38 1.93 -2.67
CA VAL A 119 -13.64 1.08 -1.72
C VAL A 119 -12.74 0.14 -2.51
N VAL A 120 -11.45 0.25 -2.30
CA VAL A 120 -10.44 -0.62 -2.92
C VAL A 120 -9.89 -1.56 -1.87
N ALA A 121 -10.09 -2.85 -2.05
CA ALA A 121 -9.44 -3.88 -1.26
C ALA A 121 -8.24 -4.45 -2.02
N THR A 122 -7.17 -4.77 -1.33
CA THR A 122 -6.06 -5.54 -1.91
C THR A 122 -5.83 -6.81 -1.13
N ASP A 123 -5.47 -7.86 -1.84
CA ASP A 123 -4.78 -8.97 -1.23
C ASP A 123 -3.28 -8.69 -1.13
N VAL A 124 -2.45 -9.65 -0.73
CA VAL A 124 -1.03 -9.46 -0.47
C VAL A 124 -0.17 -10.10 -1.55
N GLY A 125 0.71 -9.31 -2.15
CA GLY A 125 1.60 -9.70 -3.24
C GLY A 125 2.04 -8.50 -4.08
N GLN A 126 2.59 -8.75 -5.27
CA GLN A 126 2.96 -7.66 -6.19
C GLN A 126 1.76 -6.79 -6.58
N HIS A 127 0.58 -7.37 -6.74
CA HIS A 127 -0.66 -6.64 -7.00
C HIS A 127 -0.99 -5.59 -5.92
N GLN A 128 -0.69 -5.87 -4.65
CA GLN A 128 -0.80 -4.90 -3.56
C GLN A 128 0.15 -3.73 -3.79
N MET A 129 1.42 -4.02 -4.10
CA MET A 129 2.43 -2.99 -4.34
C MET A 129 2.06 -2.12 -5.55
N TRP A 130 1.60 -2.74 -6.64
CA TRP A 130 1.16 -2.02 -7.84
C TRP A 130 -0.07 -1.15 -7.58
N THR A 131 -1.06 -1.67 -6.84
CA THR A 131 -2.24 -0.88 -6.47
C THR A 131 -1.86 0.33 -5.63
N MET A 132 -0.98 0.17 -4.64
CA MET A 132 -0.49 1.28 -3.82
C MET A 132 0.30 2.31 -4.64
N GLN A 133 0.95 1.88 -5.71
CA GLN A 133 1.77 2.75 -6.56
C GLN A 133 0.96 3.48 -7.62
N PHE A 134 0.00 2.81 -8.26
CA PHE A 134 -0.64 3.31 -9.47
C PHE A 134 -2.09 3.76 -9.26
N TYR A 135 -2.80 3.24 -8.23
CA TYR A 135 -4.16 3.71 -7.95
C TYR A 135 -4.14 5.06 -7.22
N PRO A 136 -4.78 6.11 -7.75
CA PRO A 136 -4.84 7.42 -7.10
C PRO A 136 -5.91 7.41 -6.00
N PHE A 137 -5.49 7.32 -4.74
CA PHE A 137 -6.39 7.45 -3.58
C PHE A 137 -6.57 8.92 -3.23
N GLU A 138 -7.81 9.41 -3.28
CA GLU A 138 -8.14 10.81 -3.03
C GLU A 138 -8.85 11.03 -1.69
N LYS A 139 -9.55 10.00 -1.18
CA LYS A 139 -10.28 10.07 0.08
C LYS A 139 -9.71 9.13 1.14
N PRO A 140 -9.73 9.51 2.42
CA PRO A 140 -9.36 8.62 3.50
C PRO A 140 -10.37 7.46 3.63
N HIS A 141 -9.93 6.35 4.23
CA HIS A 141 -10.74 5.16 4.47
C HIS A 141 -11.36 4.52 3.21
N THR A 142 -10.67 4.63 2.07
CA THR A 142 -11.05 3.99 0.82
C THR A 142 -10.18 2.78 0.47
N LEU A 143 -9.09 2.55 1.20
CA LEU A 143 -8.19 1.42 1.01
C LEU A 143 -8.29 0.42 2.18
N LEU A 144 -8.51 -0.86 1.84
CA LEU A 144 -8.50 -1.99 2.76
C LEU A 144 -7.35 -2.92 2.37
N THR A 145 -6.32 -3.00 3.19
CA THR A 145 -5.12 -3.78 2.89
C THR A 145 -4.47 -4.33 4.15
N SER A 146 -3.90 -5.53 4.07
CA SER A 146 -3.08 -6.09 5.15
C SER A 146 -1.64 -5.55 5.06
N GLY A 147 -1.47 -4.27 5.39
CA GLY A 147 -0.16 -3.58 5.31
C GLY A 147 0.79 -3.90 6.46
N GLY A 148 0.28 -4.38 7.59
CA GLY A 148 1.08 -4.74 8.77
C GLY A 148 1.61 -6.17 8.71
N LEU A 149 0.72 -7.16 8.79
CA LEU A 149 1.09 -8.59 8.79
C LEU A 149 1.32 -9.16 7.38
N GLY A 150 0.77 -8.54 6.35
CA GLY A 150 0.93 -9.05 4.98
C GLY A 150 0.26 -10.41 4.78
N THR A 151 -0.98 -10.56 5.24
CA THR A 151 -1.70 -11.83 5.23
C THR A 151 -2.30 -12.10 3.84
N MET A 152 -1.79 -13.09 3.13
CA MET A 152 -2.40 -13.59 1.90
C MET A 152 -3.77 -14.23 2.20
N GLY A 153 -4.75 -14.01 1.30
CA GLY A 153 -6.14 -14.43 1.51
C GLY A 153 -7.02 -13.41 2.24
N TYR A 154 -6.45 -12.29 2.69
CA TYR A 154 -7.19 -11.21 3.36
C TYR A 154 -8.18 -10.50 2.43
N GLY A 155 -7.84 -10.37 1.15
CA GLY A 155 -8.45 -9.43 0.22
C GLY A 155 -9.94 -9.65 -0.01
N LEU A 156 -10.38 -10.89 -0.25
CA LEU A 156 -11.78 -11.19 -0.55
C LEU A 156 -12.69 -10.91 0.67
N GLY A 157 -12.26 -11.34 1.87
CA GLY A 157 -13.00 -11.05 3.10
C GLY A 157 -13.09 -9.55 3.38
N ALA A 158 -11.99 -8.81 3.15
CA ALA A 158 -11.97 -7.36 3.28
C ALA A 158 -12.89 -6.66 2.27
N ALA A 159 -12.93 -7.13 1.02
CA ALA A 159 -13.84 -6.60 0.00
C ALA A 159 -15.31 -6.83 0.36
N ILE A 160 -15.64 -8.03 0.85
CA ILE A 160 -16.98 -8.36 1.34
C ILE A 160 -17.37 -7.41 2.50
N GLY A 161 -16.52 -7.32 3.52
CA GLY A 161 -16.75 -6.44 4.67
C GLY A 161 -16.87 -4.97 4.27
N GLY A 162 -15.98 -4.51 3.39
CA GLY A 162 -16.00 -3.14 2.85
C GLY A 162 -17.27 -2.82 2.05
N CYS A 163 -17.72 -3.75 1.22
CA CYS A 163 -18.94 -3.61 0.44
C CYS A 163 -20.19 -3.51 1.36
N ILE A 164 -20.24 -4.32 2.42
CA ILE A 164 -21.33 -4.28 3.40
C ILE A 164 -21.31 -2.97 4.19
N ALA A 165 -20.13 -2.55 4.66
CA ALA A 165 -19.98 -1.34 5.47
C ALA A 165 -20.22 -0.05 4.69
N ALA A 166 -19.81 -0.02 3.42
CA ALA A 166 -19.89 1.15 2.55
C ALA A 166 -21.03 1.03 1.54
N ARG A 167 -22.25 0.76 2.02
CA ARG A 167 -23.44 0.54 1.17
C ARG A 167 -23.61 1.63 0.12
N GLY A 168 -23.86 1.21 -1.13
CA GLY A 168 -24.03 2.10 -2.28
C GLY A 168 -22.73 2.61 -2.90
N ARG A 169 -21.56 2.30 -2.32
CA ARG A 169 -20.26 2.61 -2.91
C ARG A 169 -19.74 1.40 -3.71
N ARG A 170 -19.09 1.69 -4.82
CA ARG A 170 -18.40 0.65 -5.60
C ARG A 170 -17.30 0.01 -4.76
N THR A 171 -17.16 -1.30 -4.87
CA THR A 171 -16.07 -2.04 -4.22
C THR A 171 -15.27 -2.78 -5.28
N VAL A 172 -13.95 -2.62 -5.25
CA VAL A 172 -13.00 -3.29 -6.15
C VAL A 172 -11.99 -4.05 -5.32
N LEU A 173 -11.74 -5.31 -5.68
CA LEU A 173 -10.67 -6.13 -5.12
C LEU A 173 -9.57 -6.32 -6.16
N PHE A 174 -8.35 -5.92 -5.84
CA PHE A 174 -7.15 -6.33 -6.57
C PHE A 174 -6.47 -7.48 -5.85
N THR A 175 -6.32 -8.61 -6.51
CA THR A 175 -5.73 -9.83 -5.93
C THR A 175 -4.83 -10.53 -6.94
N GLY A 176 -4.03 -11.48 -6.49
CA GLY A 176 -3.28 -12.40 -7.34
C GLY A 176 -3.88 -13.80 -7.29
N ASP A 177 -3.59 -14.62 -8.28
CA ASP A 177 -4.01 -16.00 -8.39
C ASP A 177 -3.69 -16.82 -7.13
N GLY A 178 -2.48 -16.66 -6.58
CA GLY A 178 -2.05 -17.33 -5.36
C GLY A 178 -2.85 -16.94 -4.12
N SER A 179 -3.05 -15.64 -3.91
CA SER A 179 -3.78 -15.11 -2.76
C SER A 179 -5.27 -15.38 -2.85
N PHE A 180 -5.87 -15.18 -4.03
CA PHE A 180 -7.28 -15.45 -4.27
C PHE A 180 -7.62 -16.92 -4.02
N GLY A 181 -6.74 -17.82 -4.46
CA GLY A 181 -6.89 -19.25 -4.25
C GLY A 181 -6.92 -19.72 -2.78
N MET A 182 -6.51 -18.86 -1.83
CA MET A 182 -6.54 -19.19 -0.41
C MET A 182 -7.93 -19.11 0.21
N ASN A 183 -8.77 -18.16 -0.26
CA ASN A 183 -10.10 -17.90 0.29
C ASN A 183 -11.20 -17.77 -0.77
N LEU A 184 -10.99 -18.35 -1.95
CA LEU A 184 -11.96 -18.28 -3.05
C LEU A 184 -13.35 -18.84 -2.71
N ASN A 185 -13.44 -19.71 -1.70
CA ASN A 185 -14.70 -20.24 -1.18
C ASN A 185 -15.62 -19.14 -0.65
N GLU A 186 -15.10 -18.00 -0.22
CA GLU A 186 -15.89 -16.87 0.24
C GLU A 186 -16.64 -16.14 -0.90
N MET A 187 -16.43 -16.56 -2.15
CA MET A 187 -17.31 -16.18 -3.27
C MET A 187 -18.75 -16.59 -2.99
N ALA A 188 -18.97 -17.73 -2.30
CA ALA A 188 -20.31 -18.15 -1.88
C ALA A 188 -20.97 -17.11 -0.98
N THR A 189 -20.23 -16.51 -0.06
CA THR A 189 -20.70 -15.43 0.81
C THR A 189 -21.05 -14.17 -0.02
N ALA A 190 -20.18 -13.78 -0.93
CA ALA A 190 -20.39 -12.60 -1.77
C ALA A 190 -21.65 -12.75 -2.63
N VAL A 191 -21.84 -13.90 -3.27
CA VAL A 191 -23.00 -14.20 -4.13
C VAL A 191 -24.28 -14.31 -3.32
N SER A 192 -24.26 -15.05 -2.19
CA SER A 192 -25.47 -15.22 -1.34
C SER A 192 -25.95 -13.90 -0.73
N GLN A 193 -25.07 -12.92 -0.57
CA GLN A 193 -25.39 -11.58 -0.09
C GLN A 193 -25.59 -10.56 -1.22
N GLU A 194 -25.55 -11.01 -2.49
CA GLU A 194 -25.72 -10.17 -3.68
C GLU A 194 -24.80 -8.93 -3.69
N LEU A 195 -23.53 -9.12 -3.28
CA LEU A 195 -22.57 -8.02 -3.14
C LEU A 195 -21.95 -7.64 -4.49
N PRO A 196 -22.09 -6.40 -4.98
CA PRO A 196 -21.57 -5.97 -6.27
C PRO A 196 -20.06 -5.64 -6.18
N ILE A 197 -19.24 -6.68 -5.99
CA ILE A 197 -17.78 -6.55 -5.90
C ILE A 197 -17.18 -6.82 -7.27
N THR A 198 -16.32 -5.91 -7.75
CA THR A 198 -15.48 -6.15 -8.94
C THR A 198 -14.17 -6.78 -8.48
N ILE A 199 -13.87 -7.99 -8.96
CA ILE A 199 -12.63 -8.70 -8.62
C ILE A 199 -11.69 -8.70 -9.82
N VAL A 200 -10.49 -8.18 -9.62
CA VAL A 200 -9.41 -8.12 -10.61
C VAL A 200 -8.30 -9.04 -10.16
N ILE A 201 -8.09 -10.15 -10.89
CA ILE A 201 -7.08 -11.16 -10.57
C ILE A 201 -5.89 -10.98 -11.51
N PHE A 202 -4.72 -10.68 -10.93
CA PHE A 202 -3.45 -10.73 -11.65
C PHE A 202 -2.97 -12.18 -11.67
N ASP A 203 -3.32 -12.87 -12.75
CA ASP A 203 -3.02 -14.28 -12.97
C ASP A 203 -1.70 -14.42 -13.70
N ASN A 204 -0.64 -14.79 -13.00
CA ASN A 204 0.72 -14.90 -13.52
C ASN A 204 1.43 -16.20 -13.12
N ASP A 205 0.71 -17.16 -12.53
CA ASP A 205 1.19 -18.48 -12.11
C ASP A 205 2.39 -18.46 -11.15
N VAL A 206 2.62 -17.34 -10.46
CA VAL A 206 3.74 -17.26 -9.51
C VAL A 206 3.37 -16.51 -8.23
N LEU A 207 4.05 -16.84 -7.13
CA LEU A 207 4.11 -15.99 -5.94
C LEU A 207 5.05 -14.81 -6.22
N GLY A 208 4.52 -13.81 -6.95
CA GLY A 208 5.32 -12.79 -7.61
C GLY A 208 6.23 -11.98 -6.68
N MET A 209 5.76 -11.61 -5.49
CA MET A 209 6.58 -10.88 -4.51
C MET A 209 7.73 -11.74 -4.00
N VAL A 210 7.50 -13.01 -3.69
CA VAL A 210 8.54 -13.93 -3.22
C VAL A 210 9.56 -14.17 -4.33
N ARG A 211 9.09 -14.39 -5.56
CA ARG A 211 9.98 -14.56 -6.72
C ARG A 211 10.81 -13.31 -6.98
N GLN A 212 10.26 -12.13 -6.81
CA GLN A 212 11.01 -10.86 -6.91
C GLN A 212 12.16 -10.81 -5.90
N TRP A 213 11.93 -11.24 -4.66
CA TRP A 213 12.97 -11.32 -3.63
C TRP A 213 14.05 -12.32 -4.00
N GLN A 214 13.66 -13.49 -4.50
CA GLN A 214 14.63 -14.49 -4.99
C GLN A 214 15.47 -13.96 -6.15
N THR A 215 14.89 -13.11 -7.00
CA THR A 215 15.63 -12.45 -8.08
C THR A 215 16.62 -11.42 -7.55
N ILE A 216 16.21 -10.58 -6.60
CA ILE A 216 17.01 -9.41 -6.16
C ILE A 216 18.08 -9.81 -5.14
N PHE A 217 17.74 -10.69 -4.18
CA PHE A 217 18.57 -10.95 -3.02
C PHE A 217 19.17 -12.36 -2.97
N TYR A 218 18.72 -13.27 -3.82
CA TYR A 218 19.14 -14.67 -3.81
C TYR A 218 19.65 -15.15 -5.16
N ASP A 219 20.29 -14.29 -5.92
CA ASP A 219 20.96 -14.61 -7.20
C ASP A 219 20.13 -15.46 -8.14
N CYS A 220 18.83 -15.19 -8.23
CA CYS A 220 17.86 -15.94 -9.04
C CYS A 220 17.73 -17.43 -8.64
N HIS A 221 18.06 -17.80 -7.41
CA HIS A 221 17.80 -19.15 -6.91
C HIS A 221 16.32 -19.30 -6.57
N TYR A 222 15.54 -19.72 -7.56
CA TYR A 222 14.07 -19.85 -7.43
C TYR A 222 13.69 -21.17 -6.76
N SER A 223 12.82 -21.10 -5.75
CA SER A 223 12.28 -22.27 -5.07
C SER A 223 10.83 -22.06 -4.68
N GLN A 224 9.96 -23.00 -5.05
CA GLN A 224 8.55 -23.09 -4.64
C GLN A 224 7.72 -21.82 -4.90
N THR A 225 8.06 -21.04 -5.92
CA THR A 225 7.33 -19.81 -6.28
C THR A 225 6.46 -19.94 -7.51
N ILE A 226 6.57 -21.06 -8.24
CA ILE A 226 5.68 -21.37 -9.36
C ILE A 226 4.45 -22.08 -8.80
N LEU A 227 3.27 -21.59 -9.14
CA LEU A 227 2.03 -22.15 -8.61
C LEU A 227 1.53 -23.38 -9.37
N ASP A 228 1.93 -23.58 -10.61
CA ASP A 228 1.53 -24.72 -11.47
C ASP A 228 0.05 -25.12 -11.29
N ARG A 229 -0.80 -24.14 -11.07
CA ARG A 229 -2.23 -24.30 -10.88
C ARG A 229 -2.92 -24.11 -12.22
N LYS A 230 -3.78 -25.06 -12.58
CA LYS A 230 -4.60 -24.95 -13.80
C LYS A 230 -6.00 -24.46 -13.47
N THR A 231 -6.11 -23.46 -12.59
CA THR A 231 -7.40 -22.90 -12.19
C THR A 231 -7.95 -21.99 -13.27
N ASP A 232 -9.07 -22.34 -13.84
CA ASP A 232 -9.81 -21.48 -14.78
C ASP A 232 -10.70 -20.52 -13.97
N PHE A 233 -10.18 -19.33 -13.66
CA PHE A 233 -10.91 -18.31 -12.89
C PHE A 233 -12.17 -17.80 -13.60
N PRO A 234 -12.20 -17.61 -14.93
CA PRO A 234 -13.44 -17.30 -15.66
C PRO A 234 -14.52 -18.39 -15.52
N ALA A 235 -14.15 -19.66 -15.59
CA ALA A 235 -15.08 -20.77 -15.38
C ALA A 235 -15.56 -20.82 -13.92
N LEU A 236 -14.66 -20.58 -12.97
CA LEU A 236 -14.99 -20.49 -11.55
C LEU A 236 -16.03 -19.38 -11.29
N ALA A 237 -15.81 -18.18 -11.85
CA ALA A 237 -16.74 -17.05 -11.69
C ALA A 237 -18.14 -17.35 -12.26
N LYS A 238 -18.23 -18.17 -13.31
CA LYS A 238 -19.52 -18.60 -13.87
C LYS A 238 -20.24 -19.65 -13.02
N ALA A 239 -19.48 -20.39 -12.20
CA ALA A 239 -20.03 -21.43 -11.33
C ALA A 239 -20.67 -20.86 -10.07
N PHE A 240 -20.30 -19.65 -9.67
CA PHE A 240 -20.92 -18.87 -8.60
C PHE A 240 -22.01 -17.93 -9.13
#